data_edde4e1b91b9889937120cd03b38a66d
#
_entry.id   edde4e1b91b9889937120cd03b38a66d
#
_cell.length_a   1.000
_cell.length_b   1.000
_cell.length_c   1.000
_cell.angle_alpha   90.00
_cell.angle_beta   90.00
_cell.angle_gamma   90.00
#
_symmetry.space_group_name_H-M   'P 1'
#
loop_
_entity.id
_entity.type
_entity.pdbx_description
1 polymer ?
#
loop_
_entity_poly.entity_id
_entity_poly.type
_entity_poly.pdbx_seq_one_letter_code
_entity_poly.pdbx_strand_id
1 'polypeptide(L)'
;RMSRGLGDVYKRQEPFSALDSYLREEVEGKVGSLLAGFAGTALLVTHNRDEAYRLCREMIVMDSGEVLRAGTTKEVFADPRTRAAARLTGCKNILPCTRVGEHTVHLAGWEQPLTVALPVPEGCRAVGIRAHDFAPCAPGTPNSLPVQAVSTSENPFDWNMIFTLPGGEARLWWKVSKETLAAPPPKAPACLAAAPENIMPLV
;
A
#
# COMPACT_ATOMS: atom_id res chain seq x y z
N ARG A 1 -6.23 -1.33 31.55
CA ARG A 1 -7.54 -1.58 32.19
C ARG A 1 -8.09 -2.88 31.61
N MET A 2 -8.04 -3.98 32.37
CA MET A 2 -8.66 -5.24 31.92
C MET A 2 -10.18 -5.09 32.00
N SER A 3 -10.87 -5.39 30.90
CA SER A 3 -12.33 -5.52 30.88
C SER A 3 -12.68 -6.93 31.37
N ARG A 4 -13.31 -7.06 32.50
CA ARG A 4 -13.92 -8.32 32.98
C ARG A 4 -15.28 -8.47 32.32
N GLY A 5 -15.47 -9.48 31.45
CA GLY A 5 -16.81 -9.85 31.01
C GLY A 5 -17.01 -10.43 29.60
N LEU A 6 -15.98 -10.63 28.81
CA LEU A 6 -16.12 -11.22 27.47
C LEU A 6 -15.07 -12.31 27.25
N GLY A 7 -15.14 -13.42 27.99
CA GLY A 7 -14.24 -14.54 27.77
C GLY A 7 -12.75 -14.11 27.74
N ASP A 8 -11.87 -14.93 27.21
CA ASP A 8 -10.43 -14.61 27.07
C ASP A 8 -10.17 -13.66 25.88
N VAL A 9 -10.59 -12.39 26.02
CA VAL A 9 -10.29 -11.32 25.03
C VAL A 9 -9.17 -10.46 25.57
N TYR A 10 -8.03 -10.47 24.86
CA TYR A 10 -6.89 -9.60 25.15
C TYR A 10 -6.90 -8.40 24.21
N LYS A 11 -7.06 -7.17 24.76
CA LYS A 11 -7.04 -5.91 24.01
C LYS A 11 -5.81 -5.08 24.38
N ARG A 12 -5.03 -4.70 23.38
CA ARG A 12 -3.91 -3.74 23.50
C ARG A 12 -4.03 -2.62 22.49
N GLN A 13 -3.80 -1.40 22.95
CA GLN A 13 -3.70 -0.20 22.14
C GLN A 13 -2.23 0.22 22.04
N GLU A 14 -1.71 0.28 20.83
CA GLU A 14 -0.35 0.74 20.50
C GLU A 14 0.74 0.16 21.41
N PRO A 15 0.83 -1.17 21.57
CA PRO A 15 1.68 -1.79 22.59
C PRO A 15 3.18 -1.57 22.36
N PHE A 16 3.58 -1.18 21.15
CA PHE A 16 4.99 -1.03 20.75
C PHE A 16 5.41 0.40 20.47
N SER A 17 4.50 1.40 20.60
CA SER A 17 4.76 2.80 20.20
C SER A 17 5.90 3.47 20.97
N ALA A 18 6.17 3.06 22.20
CA ALA A 18 7.22 3.61 23.04
C ALA A 18 8.60 2.91 22.89
N LEU A 19 8.69 1.89 22.03
CA LEU A 19 9.91 1.11 21.84
C LEU A 19 10.74 1.67 20.67
N ASP A 20 12.08 1.62 20.80
CA ASP A 20 12.97 1.80 19.66
C ASP A 20 12.79 0.65 18.64
N SER A 21 13.34 0.82 17.43
CA SER A 21 13.11 -0.12 16.33
C SER A 21 13.63 -1.52 16.62
N TYR A 22 14.79 -1.65 17.27
CA TYR A 22 15.39 -2.95 17.56
C TYR A 22 14.58 -3.73 18.61
N LEU A 23 14.29 -3.06 19.74
CA LEU A 23 13.50 -3.65 20.82
C LEU A 23 12.08 -3.98 20.37
N ARG A 24 11.53 -3.16 19.48
CA ARG A 24 10.21 -3.40 18.88
C ARG A 24 10.16 -4.71 18.12
N GLU A 25 11.12 -4.97 17.23
CA GLU A 25 11.17 -6.23 16.44
C GLU A 25 11.31 -7.45 17.33
N GLU A 26 12.15 -7.38 18.37
CA GLU A 26 12.32 -8.47 19.33
C GLU A 26 11.03 -8.76 20.11
N VAL A 27 10.36 -7.73 20.60
CA VAL A 27 9.11 -7.87 21.37
C VAL A 27 7.96 -8.32 20.47
N GLU A 28 7.85 -7.83 19.24
CA GLU A 28 6.87 -8.30 18.26
C GLU A 28 7.03 -9.80 17.98
N GLY A 29 8.27 -10.29 17.81
CA GLY A 29 8.54 -11.71 17.61
C GLY A 29 8.09 -12.57 18.80
N LYS A 30 8.35 -12.10 20.02
CA LYS A 30 7.90 -12.78 21.25
C LYS A 30 6.37 -12.78 21.38
N VAL A 31 5.73 -11.64 21.10
CA VAL A 31 4.26 -11.53 21.12
C VAL A 31 3.63 -12.40 20.04
N GLY A 32 4.19 -12.44 18.83
CA GLY A 32 3.72 -13.33 17.77
C GLY A 32 3.76 -14.81 18.17
N SER A 33 4.85 -15.24 18.83
CA SER A 33 4.98 -16.60 19.35
C SER A 33 3.97 -16.92 20.44
N LEU A 34 3.71 -15.98 21.35
CA LEU A 34 2.70 -16.14 22.40
C LEU A 34 1.28 -16.21 21.81
N LEU A 35 0.96 -15.36 20.82
CA LEU A 35 -0.34 -15.35 20.18
C LEU A 35 -0.61 -16.61 19.35
N ALA A 36 0.41 -17.23 18.78
CA ALA A 36 0.29 -18.49 18.06
C ALA A 36 -0.22 -19.65 18.93
N GLY A 37 0.10 -19.64 20.23
CA GLY A 37 -0.39 -20.61 21.21
C GLY A 37 -1.64 -20.20 21.99
N PHE A 38 -2.16 -18.97 21.75
CA PHE A 38 -3.29 -18.44 22.49
C PHE A 38 -4.62 -18.91 21.89
N ALA A 39 -5.42 -19.62 22.69
CA ALA A 39 -6.71 -20.17 22.25
C ALA A 39 -7.86 -19.15 22.26
N GLY A 40 -7.65 -17.96 22.80
CA GLY A 40 -8.64 -16.90 22.88
C GLY A 40 -8.57 -15.92 21.71
N THR A 41 -9.38 -14.87 21.77
CA THR A 41 -9.36 -13.75 20.80
C THR A 41 -8.45 -12.62 21.29
N ALA A 42 -7.44 -12.26 20.50
CA ALA A 42 -6.58 -11.11 20.74
C ALA A 42 -6.96 -9.95 19.81
N LEU A 43 -7.12 -8.77 20.35
CA LEU A 43 -7.39 -7.55 19.60
C LEU A 43 -6.22 -6.59 19.74
N LEU A 44 -5.57 -6.29 18.60
CA LEU A 44 -4.50 -5.29 18.48
C LEU A 44 -5.08 -4.02 17.85
N VAL A 45 -4.90 -2.88 18.50
CA VAL A 45 -5.18 -1.56 17.92
C VAL A 45 -3.86 -0.86 17.71
N THR A 46 -3.54 -0.55 16.47
CA THR A 46 -2.28 0.10 16.06
C THR A 46 -2.47 0.99 14.85
N HIS A 47 -1.66 2.02 14.71
CA HIS A 47 -1.51 2.81 13.49
C HIS A 47 -0.33 2.31 12.62
N ASN A 48 0.43 1.34 13.11
CA ASN A 48 1.54 0.74 12.39
C ASN A 48 1.04 -0.45 11.56
N ARG A 49 0.97 -0.23 10.24
CA ARG A 49 0.51 -1.24 9.28
C ARG A 49 1.40 -2.49 9.26
N ASP A 50 2.71 -2.34 9.53
CA ASP A 50 3.66 -3.45 9.45
C ASP A 50 3.48 -4.38 10.66
N GLU A 51 3.15 -3.83 11.84
CA GLU A 51 2.71 -4.61 13.01
C GLU A 51 1.43 -5.39 12.72
N ALA A 52 0.40 -4.70 12.19
CA ALA A 52 -0.86 -5.35 11.83
C ALA A 52 -0.64 -6.47 10.80
N TYR A 53 0.20 -6.23 9.80
CA TYR A 53 0.51 -7.23 8.76
C TYR A 53 1.19 -8.47 9.32
N ARG A 54 2.13 -8.30 10.26
CA ARG A 54 2.90 -9.43 10.84
C ARG A 54 2.14 -10.20 11.91
N LEU A 55 1.35 -9.50 12.74
CA LEU A 55 0.77 -10.10 13.94
C LEU A 55 -0.69 -10.53 13.78
N CYS A 56 -1.44 -9.97 12.82
CA CYS A 56 -2.86 -10.18 12.68
C CYS A 56 -3.22 -10.99 11.44
N ARG A 57 -4.06 -12.01 11.60
CA ARG A 57 -4.64 -12.77 10.47
C ARG A 57 -5.77 -12.00 9.79
N GLU A 58 -6.58 -11.30 10.60
CA GLU A 58 -7.68 -10.46 10.15
C GLU A 58 -7.41 -9.02 10.58
N MET A 59 -7.90 -8.07 9.80
CA MET A 59 -7.82 -6.68 10.14
C MET A 59 -9.07 -5.91 9.77
N ILE A 60 -9.30 -4.86 10.52
CA ILE A 60 -10.33 -3.86 10.25
C ILE A 60 -9.62 -2.52 10.09
N VAL A 61 -9.78 -1.88 8.94
CA VAL A 61 -9.31 -0.51 8.70
C VAL A 61 -10.43 0.44 9.05
N MET A 62 -10.13 1.39 9.93
CA MET A 62 -11.09 2.40 10.39
C MET A 62 -10.55 3.80 10.11
N ASP A 63 -11.44 4.69 9.75
CA ASP A 63 -11.18 6.13 9.67
C ASP A 63 -12.42 6.89 10.13
N SER A 64 -12.22 7.96 10.90
CA SER A 64 -13.30 8.85 11.39
C SER A 64 -14.47 8.11 12.05
N GLY A 65 -14.20 6.99 12.74
CA GLY A 65 -15.19 6.16 13.41
C GLY A 65 -15.94 5.17 12.52
N GLU A 66 -15.66 5.14 11.23
CA GLU A 66 -16.27 4.23 10.27
C GLU A 66 -15.34 3.08 9.88
N VAL A 67 -15.92 1.90 9.62
CA VAL A 67 -15.20 0.77 9.08
C VAL A 67 -15.09 0.92 7.56
N LEU A 68 -13.88 1.13 7.05
CA LEU A 68 -13.62 1.28 5.62
C LEU A 68 -13.44 -0.06 4.91
N ARG A 69 -12.81 -1.02 5.58
CA ARG A 69 -12.51 -2.35 5.04
C ARG A 69 -12.29 -3.33 6.18
N ALA A 70 -12.81 -4.54 6.03
CA ALA A 70 -12.54 -5.67 6.92
C ALA A 70 -12.28 -6.93 6.09
N GLY A 71 -11.47 -7.84 6.60
CA GLY A 71 -11.13 -9.11 5.98
C GLY A 71 -9.81 -9.66 6.47
N THR A 72 -9.30 -10.68 5.81
CA THR A 72 -7.95 -11.13 6.10
C THR A 72 -6.95 -10.03 5.81
N THR A 73 -5.87 -9.97 6.58
CA THR A 73 -4.84 -8.92 6.42
C THR A 73 -4.31 -8.87 4.98
N LYS A 74 -4.08 -10.03 4.37
CA LYS A 74 -3.59 -10.11 2.98
C LYS A 74 -4.61 -9.55 1.97
N GLU A 75 -5.89 -9.87 2.13
CA GLU A 75 -6.96 -9.34 1.25
C GLU A 75 -7.11 -7.83 1.40
N VAL A 76 -7.07 -7.30 2.63
CA VAL A 76 -7.18 -5.86 2.86
C VAL A 76 -6.00 -5.10 2.26
N PHE A 77 -4.80 -5.67 2.31
CA PHE A 77 -3.62 -5.08 1.66
C PHE A 77 -3.67 -5.18 0.14
N ALA A 78 -4.19 -6.28 -0.42
CA ALA A 78 -4.30 -6.46 -1.87
C ALA A 78 -5.45 -5.65 -2.48
N ASP A 79 -6.59 -5.55 -1.78
CA ASP A 79 -7.80 -4.84 -2.22
C ASP A 79 -8.36 -3.96 -1.10
N PRO A 80 -7.80 -2.76 -0.88
CA PRO A 80 -8.25 -1.83 0.17
C PRO A 80 -9.59 -1.15 -0.15
N ARG A 81 -10.07 -1.16 -1.38
CA ARG A 81 -11.31 -0.62 -1.94
C ARG A 81 -11.47 0.89 -1.85
N THR A 82 -11.02 1.55 -0.78
CA THR A 82 -11.16 2.99 -0.59
C THR A 82 -9.80 3.70 -0.60
N ARG A 83 -9.79 4.98 -0.97
CA ARG A 83 -8.56 5.79 -0.96
C ARG A 83 -7.94 5.87 0.44
N ALA A 84 -8.79 6.00 1.47
CA ALA A 84 -8.32 6.10 2.85
C ALA A 84 -7.69 4.77 3.32
N ALA A 85 -8.33 3.62 3.06
CA ALA A 85 -7.77 2.31 3.36
C ALA A 85 -6.48 2.05 2.59
N ALA A 86 -6.41 2.43 1.31
CA ALA A 86 -5.19 2.33 0.52
C ALA A 86 -4.02 3.14 1.13
N ARG A 87 -4.27 4.38 1.58
CA ARG A 87 -3.27 5.20 2.28
C ARG A 87 -2.82 4.56 3.59
N LEU A 88 -3.75 4.10 4.40
CA LEU A 88 -3.47 3.47 5.70
C LEU A 88 -2.67 2.16 5.53
N THR A 89 -2.93 1.40 4.46
CA THR A 89 -2.13 0.22 4.09
C THR A 89 -0.85 0.55 3.30
N GLY A 90 -0.51 1.84 3.13
CA GLY A 90 0.79 2.32 2.62
C GLY A 90 0.88 2.54 1.12
N CYS A 91 -0.23 2.61 0.41
CA CYS A 91 -0.23 3.03 -0.99
C CYS A 91 0.07 4.53 -1.08
N LYS A 92 1.16 4.89 -1.76
CA LYS A 92 1.58 6.29 -1.95
C LYS A 92 1.02 6.89 -3.23
N ASN A 93 0.87 6.09 -4.28
CA ASN A 93 0.39 6.55 -5.57
C ASN A 93 -1.11 6.30 -5.66
N ILE A 94 -1.91 7.35 -5.50
CA ILE A 94 -3.35 7.32 -5.67
C ILE A 94 -3.68 8.33 -6.76
N LEU A 95 -3.99 7.81 -7.95
CA LEU A 95 -4.18 8.60 -9.16
C LEU A 95 -5.66 8.69 -9.48
N PRO A 96 -6.21 9.90 -9.69
CA PRO A 96 -7.59 10.07 -10.11
C PRO A 96 -7.86 9.38 -11.43
N CYS A 97 -8.99 8.68 -11.53
CA CYS A 97 -9.39 7.99 -12.76
C CYS A 97 -10.90 7.99 -12.95
N THR A 98 -11.31 7.59 -14.14
CA THR A 98 -12.69 7.27 -14.50
C THR A 98 -12.75 5.80 -14.97
N ARG A 99 -13.82 5.10 -14.60
CA ARG A 99 -14.10 3.76 -15.12
C ARG A 99 -14.51 3.87 -16.59
N VAL A 100 -13.89 3.07 -17.46
CA VAL A 100 -14.25 2.97 -18.89
C VAL A 100 -14.63 1.55 -19.30
N GLY A 101 -14.38 0.57 -18.46
CA GLY A 101 -14.77 -0.83 -18.69
C GLY A 101 -14.73 -1.63 -17.39
N GLU A 102 -15.07 -2.91 -17.49
CA GLU A 102 -15.07 -3.81 -16.32
C GLU A 102 -13.67 -3.98 -15.71
N HIS A 103 -12.64 -4.00 -16.55
CA HIS A 103 -11.24 -4.13 -16.16
C HIS A 103 -10.39 -2.96 -16.69
N THR A 104 -10.98 -1.80 -16.91
CA THR A 104 -10.29 -0.71 -17.58
C THR A 104 -10.65 0.63 -16.96
N VAL A 105 -9.63 1.43 -16.68
CA VAL A 105 -9.75 2.80 -16.18
C VAL A 105 -8.97 3.76 -17.04
N HIS A 106 -9.39 5.03 -17.06
CA HIS A 106 -8.71 6.12 -17.73
C HIS A 106 -8.23 7.12 -16.69
N LEU A 107 -6.93 7.38 -16.65
CA LEU A 107 -6.36 8.38 -15.76
C LEU A 107 -6.62 9.79 -16.27
N ALA A 108 -6.88 10.71 -15.36
CA ALA A 108 -7.05 12.12 -15.70
C ALA A 108 -5.75 12.69 -16.32
N GLY A 109 -5.88 13.28 -17.52
CA GLY A 109 -4.73 13.83 -18.26
C GLY A 109 -3.85 12.79 -18.97
N TRP A 110 -4.30 11.55 -19.09
CA TRP A 110 -3.58 10.47 -19.75
C TRP A 110 -4.37 9.88 -20.91
N GLU A 111 -3.74 9.68 -22.07
CA GLU A 111 -4.45 9.24 -23.29
C GLU A 111 -4.76 7.74 -23.32
N GLN A 112 -3.89 6.91 -22.71
CA GLN A 112 -4.04 5.46 -22.76
C GLN A 112 -4.78 4.93 -21.54
N PRO A 113 -5.74 4.01 -21.70
CA PRO A 113 -6.40 3.35 -20.59
C PRO A 113 -5.43 2.38 -19.88
N LEU A 114 -5.62 2.22 -18.58
CA LEU A 114 -4.96 1.18 -17.79
C LEU A 114 -5.87 -0.03 -17.66
N THR A 115 -5.29 -1.21 -17.85
CA THR A 115 -5.94 -2.50 -17.56
C THR A 115 -5.66 -2.88 -16.12
N VAL A 116 -6.68 -3.35 -15.40
CA VAL A 116 -6.61 -3.80 -14.01
C VAL A 116 -7.11 -5.24 -13.88
N ALA A 117 -6.53 -6.02 -12.98
CA ALA A 117 -6.92 -7.41 -12.80
C ALA A 117 -8.26 -7.55 -12.05
N LEU A 118 -8.51 -6.69 -11.08
CA LEU A 118 -9.77 -6.68 -10.33
C LEU A 118 -10.88 -5.98 -11.13
N PRO A 119 -12.14 -6.42 -11.02
CA PRO A 119 -13.26 -5.68 -11.58
C PRO A 119 -13.33 -4.26 -11.01
N VAL A 120 -13.47 -3.29 -11.90
CA VAL A 120 -13.57 -1.87 -11.53
C VAL A 120 -14.99 -1.56 -11.05
N PRO A 121 -15.19 -1.17 -9.78
CA PRO A 121 -16.52 -0.81 -9.28
C PRO A 121 -17.06 0.45 -9.96
N GLU A 122 -18.38 0.58 -10.06
CA GLU A 122 -19.04 1.75 -10.69
C GLU A 122 -18.67 3.07 -10.02
N GLY A 123 -18.47 3.04 -8.70
CA GLY A 123 -18.02 4.21 -7.91
C GLY A 123 -16.53 4.52 -7.98
N CYS A 124 -15.75 3.82 -8.80
CA CYS A 124 -14.30 4.03 -8.89
C CYS A 124 -13.97 5.46 -9.31
N ARG A 125 -13.11 6.11 -8.52
CA ARG A 125 -12.65 7.50 -8.73
C ARG A 125 -11.13 7.63 -8.71
N ALA A 126 -10.42 6.57 -8.33
CA ALA A 126 -8.97 6.54 -8.34
C ALA A 126 -8.45 5.11 -8.51
N VAL A 127 -7.18 4.99 -8.89
CA VAL A 127 -6.41 3.76 -8.75
C VAL A 127 -5.27 3.97 -7.79
N GLY A 128 -4.98 2.93 -7.00
CA GLY A 128 -3.81 2.86 -6.14
C GLY A 128 -2.74 1.97 -6.76
N ILE A 129 -1.48 2.41 -6.72
CA ILE A 129 -0.32 1.61 -7.14
C ILE A 129 0.76 1.79 -6.07
N ARG A 130 1.31 0.69 -5.55
CA ARG A 130 2.36 0.80 -4.53
C ARG A 130 3.67 1.25 -5.17
N ALA A 131 4.48 1.98 -4.41
CA ALA A 131 5.73 2.54 -4.94
C ALA A 131 6.74 1.49 -5.43
N HIS A 132 6.68 0.27 -4.90
CA HIS A 132 7.56 -0.83 -5.30
C HIS A 132 7.01 -1.68 -6.45
N ASP A 133 5.77 -1.46 -6.88
CA ASP A 133 5.12 -2.21 -7.95
C ASP A 133 5.38 -1.62 -9.34
N PHE A 134 6.06 -0.48 -9.39
CA PHE A 134 6.49 0.09 -10.67
C PHE A 134 7.79 -0.53 -11.15
N ALA A 135 7.90 -0.68 -12.47
CA ALA A 135 9.12 -1.04 -13.16
C ALA A 135 9.39 -0.08 -14.33
N PRO A 136 10.67 0.27 -14.61
CA PRO A 136 11.02 0.99 -15.84
C PRO A 136 10.62 0.20 -17.08
N CYS A 137 10.11 0.89 -18.09
CA CYS A 137 9.65 0.25 -19.30
C CYS A 137 9.92 1.12 -20.54
N ALA A 138 9.78 0.52 -21.72
CA ALA A 138 9.77 1.25 -22.97
C ALA A 138 8.44 2.01 -23.16
N PRO A 139 8.44 3.16 -23.85
CA PRO A 139 7.20 3.82 -24.25
C PRO A 139 6.30 2.88 -25.07
N GLY A 140 5.00 2.89 -24.78
CA GLY A 140 4.03 2.02 -25.44
C GLY A 140 3.87 0.63 -24.80
N THR A 141 4.61 0.32 -23.72
CA THR A 141 4.34 -0.87 -22.92
C THR A 141 2.93 -0.78 -22.29
N PRO A 142 2.14 -1.87 -22.23
CA PRO A 142 0.86 -1.87 -21.55
C PRO A 142 0.98 -1.35 -20.11
N ASN A 143 0.01 -0.56 -19.68
CA ASN A 143 -0.01 0.08 -18.36
C ASN A 143 1.22 0.97 -18.07
N SER A 144 1.86 1.51 -19.11
CA SER A 144 2.98 2.44 -18.92
C SER A 144 2.50 3.86 -18.70
N LEU A 145 3.16 4.54 -17.78
CA LEU A 145 2.97 5.96 -17.49
C LEU A 145 4.27 6.69 -17.86
N PRO A 146 4.27 7.67 -18.76
CA PRO A 146 5.43 8.51 -18.98
C PRO A 146 5.65 9.37 -17.75
N VAL A 147 6.89 9.56 -17.40
CA VAL A 147 7.28 10.22 -16.18
C VAL A 147 8.44 11.17 -16.41
N GLN A 148 8.49 12.24 -15.63
CA GLN A 148 9.62 13.16 -15.54
C GLN A 148 10.16 13.13 -14.12
N ALA A 149 11.47 12.90 -13.98
CA ALA A 149 12.11 12.84 -12.69
C ALA A 149 12.13 14.22 -12.02
N VAL A 150 11.78 14.23 -10.73
CA VAL A 150 11.81 15.42 -9.86
C VAL A 150 12.94 15.31 -8.86
N SER A 151 13.05 14.17 -8.16
CA SER A 151 14.08 13.96 -7.15
C SER A 151 14.37 12.49 -6.95
N THR A 152 15.59 12.21 -6.49
CA THR A 152 16.02 10.89 -6.05
C THR A 152 16.59 11.02 -4.65
N SER A 153 16.23 10.12 -3.75
CA SER A 153 16.79 10.01 -2.42
C SER A 153 17.28 8.61 -2.15
N GLU A 154 18.40 8.52 -1.48
CA GLU A 154 19.02 7.27 -1.07
C GLU A 154 18.61 6.92 0.36
N ASN A 155 18.17 5.67 0.54
CA ASN A 155 18.03 5.06 1.85
C ASN A 155 19.06 3.92 2.01
N PRO A 156 19.25 3.35 3.20
CA PRO A 156 20.23 2.28 3.41
C PRO A 156 20.05 1.08 2.46
N PHE A 157 18.81 0.69 2.14
CA PHE A 157 18.49 -0.53 1.39
C PHE A 157 17.71 -0.29 0.10
N ASP A 158 17.30 0.93 -0.17
CA ASP A 158 16.48 1.27 -1.33
C ASP A 158 16.72 2.68 -1.86
N TRP A 159 16.30 2.91 -3.09
CA TRP A 159 16.17 4.21 -3.73
C TRP A 159 14.71 4.62 -3.72
N ASN A 160 14.43 5.87 -3.32
CA ASN A 160 13.14 6.50 -3.51
C ASN A 160 13.26 7.59 -4.58
N MET A 161 12.49 7.44 -5.63
CA MET A 161 12.43 8.41 -6.73
C MET A 161 11.05 9.02 -6.82
N ILE A 162 11.00 10.31 -7.04
CA ILE A 162 9.75 11.05 -7.23
C ILE A 162 9.73 11.56 -8.67
N PHE A 163 8.60 11.34 -9.32
CA PHE A 163 8.33 11.77 -10.68
C PHE A 163 7.06 12.61 -10.72
N THR A 164 6.89 13.36 -11.81
CA THR A 164 5.62 13.93 -12.22
C THR A 164 5.16 13.28 -13.51
N LEU A 165 3.85 13.25 -13.70
CA LEU A 165 3.25 12.92 -15.00
C LEU A 165 3.32 14.15 -15.90
N PRO A 166 3.52 14.02 -17.23
CA PRO A 166 3.50 15.12 -18.16
C PRO A 166 2.17 15.89 -18.08
N GLY A 167 2.26 17.22 -17.98
CA GLY A 167 1.07 18.08 -17.90
C GLY A 167 0.31 18.07 -16.58
N GLY A 168 0.83 17.38 -15.53
CA GLY A 168 0.17 17.29 -14.23
C GLY A 168 1.10 17.63 -13.07
N GLU A 169 0.49 18.06 -11.95
CA GLU A 169 1.20 18.27 -10.67
C GLU A 169 1.27 17.00 -9.82
N ALA A 170 0.61 15.92 -10.25
CA ALA A 170 0.55 14.68 -9.50
C ALA A 170 1.94 14.04 -9.38
N ARG A 171 2.35 13.80 -8.14
CA ARG A 171 3.62 13.14 -7.85
C ARG A 171 3.44 11.63 -7.82
N LEU A 172 4.35 10.93 -8.48
CA LEU A 172 4.43 9.49 -8.51
C LEU A 172 5.71 9.03 -7.79
N TRP A 173 5.54 8.11 -6.86
CA TRP A 173 6.62 7.55 -6.05
C TRP A 173 7.02 6.19 -6.61
N TRP A 174 8.30 6.02 -6.90
CA TRP A 174 8.89 4.73 -7.21
C TRP A 174 9.95 4.39 -6.17
N LYS A 175 9.82 3.20 -5.60
CA LYS A 175 10.76 2.64 -4.63
C LYS A 175 11.38 1.37 -5.20
N VAL A 176 12.70 1.30 -5.24
CA VAL A 176 13.43 0.13 -5.76
C VAL A 176 14.52 -0.28 -4.79
N SER A 177 14.64 -1.60 -4.55
CA SER A 177 15.71 -2.15 -3.71
C SER A 177 17.08 -1.96 -4.34
N LYS A 178 18.11 -1.73 -3.53
CA LYS A 178 19.51 -1.71 -3.97
C LYS A 178 20.01 -3.07 -4.47
N GLU A 179 19.34 -4.17 -4.11
CA GLU A 179 19.59 -5.48 -4.68
C GLU A 179 19.17 -5.55 -6.17
N THR A 180 18.07 -4.89 -6.50
CA THR A 180 17.58 -4.80 -7.88
C THR A 180 18.33 -3.74 -8.68
N LEU A 181 18.71 -2.63 -8.05
CA LEU A 181 19.35 -1.49 -8.67
C LEU A 181 20.48 -0.98 -7.76
N ALA A 182 21.71 -1.43 -7.99
CA ALA A 182 22.87 -1.12 -7.14
C ALA A 182 23.21 0.40 -7.09
N ALA A 183 22.86 1.15 -8.14
CA ALA A 183 23.02 2.61 -8.19
C ALA A 183 21.78 3.23 -8.85
N PRO A 184 21.46 4.51 -8.59
CA PRO A 184 20.37 5.17 -9.31
C PRO A 184 20.68 5.14 -10.81
N PRO A 185 19.65 4.96 -11.66
CA PRO A 185 19.89 4.92 -13.09
C PRO A 185 20.56 6.23 -13.52
N PRO A 186 21.62 6.18 -14.35
CA PRO A 186 22.36 7.37 -14.79
C PRO A 186 21.44 8.34 -15.56
N LYS A 187 20.37 7.82 -16.11
CA LYS A 187 19.28 8.59 -16.71
C LYS A 187 17.97 8.07 -16.13
N ALA A 188 17.15 8.97 -15.61
CA ALA A 188 15.83 8.63 -15.11
C ALA A 188 15.00 7.93 -16.20
N PRO A 189 14.21 6.90 -15.86
CA PRO A 189 13.32 6.25 -16.82
C PRO A 189 12.32 7.27 -17.38
N ALA A 190 12.04 7.15 -18.68
CA ALA A 190 11.02 7.98 -19.33
C ALA A 190 9.60 7.45 -19.08
N CYS A 191 9.47 6.16 -18.76
CA CYS A 191 8.20 5.49 -18.49
C CYS A 191 8.36 4.52 -17.31
N LEU A 192 7.29 4.40 -16.52
CA LEU A 192 7.12 3.38 -15.49
C LEU A 192 5.83 2.61 -15.79
N ALA A 193 5.86 1.29 -15.69
CA ALA A 193 4.68 0.44 -15.83
C ALA A 193 4.37 -0.28 -14.53
N ALA A 194 3.10 -0.61 -14.34
CA ALA A 194 2.63 -1.50 -13.28
C ALA A 194 1.86 -2.67 -13.90
N ALA A 195 2.05 -3.87 -13.36
CA ALA A 195 1.27 -5.03 -13.76
C ALA A 195 -0.21 -4.85 -13.37
N PRO A 196 -1.16 -5.40 -14.16
CA PRO A 196 -2.60 -5.23 -13.89
C PRO A 196 -3.04 -5.63 -12.48
N GLU A 197 -2.41 -6.67 -11.90
CA GLU A 197 -2.65 -7.17 -10.54
C GLU A 197 -2.20 -6.22 -9.44
N ASN A 198 -1.30 -5.29 -9.74
CA ASN A 198 -0.75 -4.31 -8.82
C ASN A 198 -1.51 -2.96 -8.87
N ILE A 199 -2.51 -2.85 -9.71
CA ILE A 199 -3.34 -1.66 -9.86
C ILE A 199 -4.67 -1.89 -9.14
N MET A 200 -4.88 -1.18 -8.04
CA MET A 200 -6.03 -1.32 -7.16
C MET A 200 -7.11 -0.29 -7.50
N PRO A 201 -8.31 -0.69 -7.97
CA PRO A 201 -9.44 0.22 -8.14
C PRO A 201 -9.94 0.73 -6.78
N LEU A 202 -10.16 2.07 -6.65
CA LEU A 202 -10.55 2.71 -5.39
C LEU A 202 -11.79 3.59 -5.58
N VAL A 203 -12.70 3.50 -4.63
CA VAL A 203 -13.86 4.38 -4.50
C VAL A 203 -13.62 5.53 -3.53
#